data_19e527d0c54aa546a51ece401bc74a3b
#
_entry.id   19e527d0c54aa546a51ece401bc74a3b
#
_cell.length_a   1.000
_cell.length_b   1.000
_cell.length_c   1.000
_cell.angle_alpha   90.00
_cell.angle_beta   90.00
_cell.angle_gamma   90.00
#
_symmetry.space_group_name_H-M   'P 1'
#
loop_
_entity.id
_entity.type
_entity.pdbx_description
1 polymer ?
#
loop_
_entity_poly.entity_id
_entity_poly.type
_entity_poly.pdbx_seq_one_letter_code
_entity_poly.pdbx_strand_id
1 'polypeptide(L)'
;MIKLKVDSIETAIKEALNFLPEQNTEFSICFTGGSFGVGLLNKISSEEIDISNWNIYQTDERLDATEKDIIQKIIISNLKGCAGYAEENCFFLPHALNGKTIETLAHNLQRFSKNRFDLTFLSLGEDGHIAGHFEESVSLTKDFCFISNSPKPPK
;
A
#
# COMPACT_ATOMS: atom_id res chain seq x y z
N MET A 1 1.21 -15.58 16.39
CA MET A 1 1.64 -15.38 14.99
C MET A 1 1.20 -16.58 14.19
N ILE A 2 0.36 -16.37 13.17
CA ILE A 2 -0.08 -17.41 12.24
C ILE A 2 0.93 -17.45 11.08
N LYS A 3 1.47 -18.63 10.76
CA LYS A 3 2.34 -18.84 9.59
C LYS A 3 1.59 -19.75 8.62
N LEU A 4 1.30 -19.25 7.43
CA LEU A 4 0.75 -20.02 6.34
C LEU A 4 1.87 -20.25 5.32
N LYS A 5 2.05 -21.49 4.90
CA LYS A 5 2.92 -21.84 3.78
C LYS A 5 2.03 -22.05 2.57
N VAL A 6 2.24 -21.26 1.55
CA VAL A 6 1.52 -21.34 0.27
C VAL A 6 2.51 -21.55 -0.86
N ASP A 7 2.06 -22.13 -1.94
CA ASP A 7 2.89 -22.58 -3.08
C ASP A 7 2.79 -21.65 -4.27
N SER A 8 1.88 -20.70 -4.23
CA SER A 8 1.74 -19.71 -5.30
C SER A 8 1.27 -18.35 -4.78
N ILE A 9 1.49 -17.32 -5.59
CA ILE A 9 0.99 -15.98 -5.33
C ILE A 9 -0.55 -15.95 -5.33
N GLU A 10 -1.20 -16.73 -6.20
CA GLU A 10 -2.66 -16.81 -6.25
C GLU A 10 -3.24 -17.36 -4.94
N THR A 11 -2.62 -18.39 -4.39
CA THR A 11 -3.02 -18.94 -3.09
C THR A 11 -2.79 -17.92 -1.98
N ALA A 12 -1.67 -17.20 -2.00
CA ALA A 12 -1.40 -16.14 -1.03
C ALA A 12 -2.44 -15.02 -1.09
N ILE A 13 -2.85 -14.60 -2.29
CA ILE A 13 -3.88 -13.58 -2.49
C ILE A 13 -5.23 -14.08 -1.95
N LYS A 14 -5.60 -15.32 -2.25
CA LYS A 14 -6.85 -15.92 -1.76
C LYS A 14 -6.89 -15.94 -0.22
N GLU A 15 -5.79 -16.34 0.41
CA GLU A 15 -5.69 -16.33 1.87
C GLU A 15 -5.72 -14.90 2.44
N ALA A 16 -5.13 -13.93 1.74
CA ALA A 16 -5.14 -12.53 2.16
C ALA A 16 -6.55 -11.95 2.23
N LEU A 17 -7.47 -12.35 1.36
CA LEU A 17 -8.87 -11.90 1.38
C LEU A 17 -9.59 -12.30 2.67
N ASN A 18 -9.20 -13.41 3.32
CA ASN A 18 -9.79 -13.84 4.58
C ASN A 18 -9.52 -12.88 5.75
N PHE A 19 -8.59 -11.94 5.60
CA PHE A 19 -8.26 -10.92 6.60
C PHE A 19 -8.98 -9.60 6.35
N LEU A 20 -9.69 -9.46 5.23
CA LEU A 20 -10.47 -8.26 4.96
C LEU A 20 -11.65 -8.14 5.96
N PRO A 21 -12.07 -6.91 6.29
CA PRO A 21 -13.14 -6.70 7.25
C PRO A 21 -14.48 -7.19 6.72
N GLU A 22 -15.38 -7.50 7.64
CA GLU A 22 -16.80 -7.63 7.30
C GLU A 22 -17.34 -6.29 6.79
N GLN A 23 -18.42 -6.35 5.98
CA GLN A 23 -19.06 -5.16 5.43
C GLN A 23 -19.47 -4.18 6.54
N ASN A 24 -19.41 -2.88 6.23
CA ASN A 24 -19.77 -1.77 7.10
C ASN A 24 -18.85 -1.52 8.32
N THR A 25 -17.66 -2.09 8.35
CA THR A 25 -16.67 -1.79 9.39
C THR A 25 -15.72 -0.71 8.91
N GLU A 26 -15.54 0.37 9.69
CA GLU A 26 -14.48 1.35 9.43
C GLU A 26 -13.11 0.68 9.56
N PHE A 27 -12.32 0.73 8.50
CA PHE A 27 -11.12 -0.07 8.38
C PHE A 27 -9.98 0.70 7.73
N SER A 28 -8.83 0.73 8.38
CA SER A 28 -7.62 1.36 7.86
C SER A 28 -6.70 0.30 7.26
N ILE A 29 -6.60 0.29 5.93
CA ILE A 29 -5.86 -0.71 5.18
C ILE A 29 -4.68 -0.09 4.44
N CYS A 30 -3.51 -0.74 4.52
CA CYS A 30 -2.29 -0.29 3.87
C CYS A 30 -1.84 -1.31 2.84
N PHE A 31 -1.78 -0.90 1.57
CA PHE A 31 -1.40 -1.75 0.45
C PHE A 31 0.07 -1.60 0.08
N THR A 32 0.67 -2.70 -0.35
CA THR A 32 1.99 -2.74 -0.98
C THR A 32 1.89 -2.70 -2.50
N GLY A 33 2.97 -2.33 -3.15
CA GLY A 33 3.15 -2.49 -4.60
C GLY A 33 3.56 -3.92 -4.99
N GLY A 34 4.14 -4.03 -6.18
CA GLY A 34 4.65 -5.30 -6.72
C GLY A 34 3.57 -6.27 -7.18
N SER A 35 3.99 -7.48 -7.59
CA SER A 35 3.09 -8.48 -8.18
C SER A 35 2.00 -8.96 -7.22
N PHE A 36 2.34 -9.15 -5.95
CA PHE A 36 1.36 -9.52 -4.92
C PHE A 36 0.33 -8.42 -4.71
N GLY A 37 0.77 -7.16 -4.54
CA GLY A 37 -0.13 -6.02 -4.32
C GLY A 37 -1.08 -5.81 -5.51
N VAL A 38 -0.56 -5.83 -6.74
CA VAL A 38 -1.38 -5.73 -7.96
C VAL A 38 -2.39 -6.88 -8.04
N GLY A 39 -1.95 -8.12 -7.79
CA GLY A 39 -2.83 -9.28 -7.81
C GLY A 39 -3.95 -9.19 -6.77
N LEU A 40 -3.63 -8.74 -5.55
CA LEU A 40 -4.60 -8.55 -4.49
C LEU A 40 -5.64 -7.47 -4.85
N LEU A 41 -5.19 -6.32 -5.35
CA LEU A 41 -6.08 -5.23 -5.78
C LEU A 41 -7.02 -5.65 -6.91
N ASN A 42 -6.48 -6.37 -7.92
CA ASN A 42 -7.27 -6.96 -8.99
C ASN A 42 -8.34 -7.92 -8.45
N LYS A 43 -7.98 -8.72 -7.45
CA LYS A 43 -8.90 -9.69 -6.86
C LYS A 43 -10.00 -9.00 -6.06
N ILE A 44 -9.68 -7.98 -5.27
CA ILE A 44 -10.65 -7.15 -4.56
C ILE A 44 -11.67 -6.54 -5.55
N SER A 45 -11.17 -5.97 -6.65
CA SER A 45 -12.01 -5.38 -7.69
C SER A 45 -12.91 -6.43 -8.39
N SER A 46 -12.35 -7.60 -8.73
CA SER A 46 -13.09 -8.65 -9.44
C SER A 46 -14.12 -9.38 -8.59
N GLU A 47 -13.98 -9.37 -7.28
CA GLU A 47 -14.97 -9.92 -6.35
C GLU A 47 -16.01 -8.90 -5.88
N GLU A 48 -16.01 -7.69 -6.48
CA GLU A 48 -16.97 -6.63 -6.21
C GLU A 48 -17.08 -6.29 -4.70
N ILE A 49 -15.93 -6.33 -4.00
CA ILE A 49 -15.89 -6.04 -2.55
C ILE A 49 -16.27 -4.58 -2.33
N ASP A 50 -17.21 -4.36 -1.42
CA ASP A 50 -17.59 -3.01 -1.00
C ASP A 50 -16.52 -2.42 -0.07
N ILE A 51 -15.95 -1.28 -0.48
CA ILE A 51 -14.89 -0.58 0.23
C ILE A 51 -15.33 0.78 0.80
N SER A 52 -16.64 0.99 0.96
CA SER A 52 -17.24 2.27 1.40
C SER A 52 -16.66 2.80 2.71
N ASN A 53 -16.28 1.91 3.63
CA ASN A 53 -15.78 2.26 4.95
C ASN A 53 -14.27 2.09 5.11
N TRP A 54 -13.53 1.95 3.99
CA TRP A 54 -12.09 1.79 4.03
C TRP A 54 -11.36 3.13 3.95
N ASN A 55 -10.40 3.30 4.84
CA ASN A 55 -9.36 4.31 4.75
C ASN A 55 -8.13 3.66 4.12
N ILE A 56 -7.76 4.08 2.91
CA ILE A 56 -6.79 3.41 2.05
C ILE A 56 -5.46 4.13 2.10
N TYR A 57 -4.40 3.37 2.39
CA TYR A 57 -3.02 3.83 2.49
C TYR A 57 -2.10 2.97 1.62
N GLN A 58 -0.85 3.40 1.49
CA GLN A 58 0.20 2.61 0.83
C GLN A 58 1.45 2.53 1.72
N THR A 59 2.18 1.42 1.60
CA THR A 59 3.38 1.15 2.44
C THR A 59 4.57 2.04 2.07
N ASP A 60 4.72 2.32 0.80
CA ASP A 60 5.81 3.09 0.21
C ASP A 60 5.37 3.71 -1.13
N GLU A 61 6.18 4.63 -1.66
CA GLU A 61 5.98 5.18 -2.99
C GLU A 61 7.31 5.32 -3.71
N ARG A 62 7.25 5.20 -5.02
CA ARG A 62 8.38 5.39 -5.91
C ARG A 62 8.42 6.83 -6.39
N LEU A 63 9.45 7.55 -5.95
CA LEU A 63 9.65 8.94 -6.34
C LEU A 63 10.17 9.03 -7.77
N ASP A 64 9.65 9.98 -8.54
CA ASP A 64 10.05 10.27 -9.93
C ASP A 64 9.96 9.06 -10.88
N ALA A 65 9.10 8.09 -10.53
CA ALA A 65 8.86 6.91 -11.35
C ALA A 65 7.95 7.21 -12.54
N THR A 66 7.95 6.31 -13.52
CA THR A 66 6.97 6.37 -14.62
C THR A 66 5.57 6.08 -14.09
N GLU A 67 4.54 6.60 -14.76
CA GLU A 67 3.14 6.48 -14.29
C GLU A 67 2.71 5.06 -13.94
N LYS A 68 3.18 4.08 -14.70
CA LYS A 68 2.87 2.66 -14.48
C LYS A 68 3.52 2.06 -13.22
N ASP A 69 4.54 2.73 -12.70
CA ASP A 69 5.31 2.27 -11.55
C ASP A 69 4.93 3.00 -10.25
N ILE A 70 4.09 4.04 -10.35
CA ILE A 70 3.58 4.81 -9.20
C ILE A 70 2.52 3.97 -8.48
N ILE A 71 2.80 3.61 -7.22
CA ILE A 71 1.95 2.71 -6.43
C ILE A 71 0.57 3.32 -6.20
N GLN A 72 0.50 4.61 -5.89
CA GLN A 72 -0.75 5.36 -5.80
C GLN A 72 -1.64 5.14 -7.05
N LYS A 73 -1.07 5.29 -8.25
CA LYS A 73 -1.82 5.13 -9.51
C LYS A 73 -2.29 3.70 -9.73
N ILE A 74 -1.48 2.73 -9.33
CA ILE A 74 -1.84 1.31 -9.36
C ILE A 74 -3.05 1.06 -8.45
N ILE A 75 -3.03 1.55 -7.21
CA ILE A 75 -4.14 1.39 -6.27
C ILE A 75 -5.42 2.03 -6.83
N ILE A 76 -5.35 3.30 -7.23
CA ILE A 76 -6.50 4.02 -7.78
C ILE A 76 -7.07 3.29 -9.01
N SER A 77 -6.24 2.89 -9.97
CA SER A 77 -6.71 2.27 -11.21
C SER A 77 -7.45 0.95 -10.97
N ASN A 78 -7.10 0.23 -9.93
CA ASN A 78 -7.75 -1.02 -9.56
C ASN A 78 -9.02 -0.81 -8.74
N LEU A 79 -9.01 0.15 -7.79
CA LEU A 79 -10.10 0.28 -6.82
C LEU A 79 -11.19 1.30 -7.21
N LYS A 80 -10.92 2.21 -8.15
CA LYS A 80 -11.89 3.25 -8.55
C LYS A 80 -13.23 2.72 -9.10
N GLY A 81 -13.29 1.46 -9.49
CA GLY A 81 -14.50 0.79 -9.95
C GLY A 81 -15.22 -0.01 -8.87
N CYS A 82 -14.63 -0.15 -7.68
CA CYS A 82 -15.25 -0.87 -6.57
C CYS A 82 -16.41 -0.08 -5.97
N ALA A 83 -17.40 -0.79 -5.45
CA ALA A 83 -18.49 -0.19 -4.69
C ALA A 83 -17.92 0.58 -3.50
N GLY A 84 -18.39 1.82 -3.32
CA GLY A 84 -17.98 2.67 -2.21
C GLY A 84 -16.59 3.31 -2.32
N TYR A 85 -15.91 3.21 -3.47
CA TYR A 85 -14.66 3.94 -3.66
C TYR A 85 -14.90 5.46 -3.51
N ALA A 86 -14.10 6.08 -2.64
CA ALA A 86 -14.10 7.52 -2.44
C ALA A 86 -12.67 8.05 -2.34
N GLU A 87 -12.33 9.05 -3.15
CA GLU A 87 -10.97 9.60 -3.22
C GLU A 87 -10.56 10.28 -1.89
N GLU A 88 -11.52 10.86 -1.18
CA GLU A 88 -11.34 11.44 0.13
C GLU A 88 -10.92 10.45 1.23
N ASN A 89 -11.12 9.17 1.00
CA ASN A 89 -10.70 8.08 1.89
C ASN A 89 -9.34 7.48 1.49
N CYS A 90 -8.65 8.08 0.50
CA CYS A 90 -7.35 7.66 0.04
C CYS A 90 -6.25 8.60 0.56
N PHE A 91 -5.30 8.08 1.32
CA PHE A 91 -4.25 8.85 2.00
C PHE A 91 -2.88 8.41 1.50
N PHE A 92 -2.54 8.86 0.29
CA PHE A 92 -1.35 8.41 -0.40
C PHE A 92 -0.11 9.27 -0.08
N LEU A 93 1.05 8.59 -0.14
CA LEU A 93 2.34 9.23 -0.13
C LEU A 93 2.55 9.98 -1.45
N PRO A 94 3.24 11.11 -1.43
CA PRO A 94 3.55 11.83 -2.65
C PRO A 94 4.55 11.05 -3.52
N HIS A 95 4.36 11.08 -4.82
CA HIS A 95 5.23 10.45 -5.81
C HIS A 95 6.25 11.41 -6.45
N ALA A 96 6.23 12.68 -6.07
CA ALA A 96 7.21 13.68 -6.48
C ALA A 96 7.63 14.55 -5.30
N LEU A 97 8.92 14.79 -5.17
CA LEU A 97 9.46 15.68 -4.13
C LEU A 97 9.34 17.15 -4.58
N ASN A 98 8.39 17.87 -4.05
CA ASN A 98 8.26 19.31 -4.18
C ASN A 98 7.86 19.95 -2.85
N GLY A 99 7.89 21.28 -2.75
CA GLY A 99 7.61 21.96 -1.48
C GLY A 99 6.24 21.64 -0.85
N LYS A 100 5.26 21.21 -1.64
CA LYS A 100 3.93 20.79 -1.16
C LYS A 100 3.91 19.34 -0.63
N THR A 101 4.91 18.56 -0.96
CA THR A 101 4.99 17.13 -0.65
C THR A 101 4.98 16.89 0.85
N ILE A 102 5.79 17.64 1.59
CA ILE A 102 5.92 17.51 3.06
C ILE A 102 4.62 17.96 3.75
N GLU A 103 3.99 19.02 3.27
CA GLU A 103 2.70 19.49 3.81
C GLU A 103 1.59 18.46 3.59
N THR A 104 1.50 17.89 2.39
CA THR A 104 0.54 16.81 2.07
C THR A 104 0.77 15.59 2.94
N LEU A 105 2.02 15.18 3.12
CA LEU A 105 2.37 14.06 3.98
C LEU A 105 1.95 14.33 5.43
N ALA A 106 2.32 15.47 5.99
CA ALA A 106 1.95 15.85 7.35
C ALA A 106 0.41 15.89 7.54
N HIS A 107 -0.32 16.41 6.55
CA HIS A 107 -1.79 16.44 6.58
C HIS A 107 -2.39 15.03 6.56
N ASN A 108 -1.90 14.14 5.69
CA ASN A 108 -2.39 12.76 5.59
C ASN A 108 -2.14 12.00 6.89
N LEU A 109 -1.00 12.26 7.53
CA LEU A 109 -0.68 11.67 8.82
C LEU A 109 -1.58 12.14 9.96
N GLN A 110 -1.90 13.44 10.00
CA GLN A 110 -2.82 13.99 11.01
C GLN A 110 -4.22 13.38 10.93
N ARG A 111 -4.63 12.94 9.72
CA ARG A 111 -5.90 12.23 9.51
C ARG A 111 -5.83 10.76 9.93
N PHE A 112 -4.66 10.22 10.14
CA PHE A 112 -4.47 8.86 10.65
C PHE A 112 -4.77 8.81 12.17
N SER A 113 -6.07 8.82 12.49
CA SER A 113 -6.55 9.03 13.86
C SER A 113 -6.26 7.88 14.82
N LYS A 114 -6.07 6.66 14.29
CA LYS A 114 -5.87 5.46 15.12
C LYS A 114 -4.41 5.18 15.49
N ASN A 115 -3.46 5.93 14.94
CA ASN A 115 -2.01 5.68 15.06
C ASN A 115 -1.58 4.23 14.70
N ARG A 116 -2.42 3.49 13.98
CA ARG A 116 -2.14 2.14 13.50
C ARG A 116 -3.06 1.80 12.34
N PHE A 117 -2.58 0.94 11.44
CA PHE A 117 -3.42 0.29 10.44
C PHE A 117 -4.12 -0.92 11.07
N ASP A 118 -5.36 -1.18 10.66
CA ASP A 118 -6.07 -2.41 11.04
C ASP A 118 -5.47 -3.60 10.28
N LEU A 119 -5.07 -3.38 9.01
CA LEU A 119 -4.38 -4.38 8.19
C LEU A 119 -3.30 -3.72 7.33
N THR A 120 -2.13 -4.33 7.28
CA THR A 120 -1.05 -3.92 6.38
C THR A 120 -0.57 -5.13 5.60
N PHE A 121 -0.56 -5.00 4.28
CA PHE A 121 0.07 -5.97 3.39
C PHE A 121 1.49 -5.55 3.08
N LEU A 122 2.43 -6.44 3.34
CA LEU A 122 3.84 -6.25 3.05
C LEU A 122 4.33 -7.41 2.18
N SER A 123 5.10 -7.10 1.16
CA SER A 123 5.80 -8.09 0.36
C SER A 123 7.28 -8.09 0.69
N LEU A 124 7.85 -9.27 0.81
CA LEU A 124 9.29 -9.49 0.94
C LEU A 124 9.88 -9.73 -0.44
N GLY A 125 10.82 -8.89 -0.88
CA GLY A 125 11.56 -9.10 -2.12
C GLY A 125 12.53 -10.28 -2.05
N GLU A 126 12.92 -10.82 -3.20
CA GLU A 126 13.91 -11.92 -3.28
C GLU A 126 15.27 -11.54 -2.69
N ASP A 127 15.60 -10.27 -2.68
CA ASP A 127 16.80 -9.67 -2.08
C ASP A 127 16.62 -9.27 -0.61
N GLY A 128 15.47 -9.61 0.00
CA GLY A 128 15.18 -9.36 1.40
C GLY A 128 14.60 -7.97 1.72
N HIS A 129 14.39 -7.09 0.72
CA HIS A 129 13.77 -5.80 0.99
C HIS A 129 12.28 -5.92 1.35
N ILE A 130 11.79 -5.03 2.19
CA ILE A 130 10.37 -4.90 2.57
C ILE A 130 9.94 -3.46 2.28
N ALA A 131 8.90 -3.28 1.48
CA ALA A 131 8.46 -1.96 1.01
C ALA A 131 9.65 -1.19 0.39
N GLY A 132 9.89 0.06 0.78
CA GLY A 132 11.07 0.83 0.37
C GLY A 132 12.34 0.58 1.20
N HIS A 133 12.36 -0.38 2.14
CA HIS A 133 13.50 -0.65 3.02
C HIS A 133 14.42 -1.73 2.46
N PHE A 134 15.62 -1.32 2.08
CA PHE A 134 16.73 -2.18 1.65
C PHE A 134 17.75 -2.33 2.78
N GLU A 135 18.52 -3.43 2.81
CA GLU A 135 19.47 -3.73 3.88
C GLU A 135 20.45 -2.57 4.16
N GLU A 136 20.91 -1.90 3.11
CA GLU A 136 21.89 -0.82 3.21
C GLU A 136 21.28 0.55 3.61
N SER A 137 19.95 0.67 3.63
CA SER A 137 19.25 1.96 3.76
C SER A 137 18.54 2.16 5.09
N VAL A 138 18.59 1.19 5.99
CA VAL A 138 17.70 1.16 7.16
C VAL A 138 18.19 2.07 8.27
N SER A 139 17.56 3.23 8.43
CA SER A 139 17.53 3.97 9.69
C SER A 139 16.13 3.86 10.29
N LEU A 140 15.93 2.89 11.17
CA LEU A 140 14.64 2.59 11.81
C LEU A 140 14.20 3.61 12.88
N THR A 141 14.83 4.78 12.93
CA THR A 141 14.60 5.77 14.01
C THR A 141 13.61 6.88 13.64
N LYS A 142 12.99 6.82 12.46
CA LYS A 142 12.05 7.86 11.99
C LYS A 142 10.76 7.23 11.50
N ASP A 143 9.65 7.90 11.75
CA ASP A 143 8.31 7.52 11.27
C ASP A 143 8.22 7.51 9.74
N PHE A 144 9.11 8.26 9.07
CA PHE A 144 9.28 8.32 7.62
C PHE A 144 10.74 8.39 7.24
N CYS A 145 11.10 7.70 6.17
CA CYS A 145 12.41 7.85 5.55
C CYS A 145 12.27 8.02 4.04
N PHE A 146 13.12 8.87 3.47
CA PHE A 146 13.36 8.92 2.04
C PHE A 146 14.66 8.19 1.74
N ILE A 147 14.62 7.28 0.78
CA ILE A 147 15.80 6.55 0.32
C ILE A 147 16.21 7.19 -1.00
N SER A 148 17.32 7.94 -0.98
CA SER A 148 17.80 8.68 -2.14
C SER A 148 18.53 7.82 -3.19
N ASN A 149 19.04 6.67 -2.80
CA ASN A 149 19.84 5.79 -3.66
C ASN A 149 19.26 4.37 -3.56
N SER A 150 18.04 4.17 -4.09
CA SER A 150 17.52 2.82 -4.21
C SER A 150 18.43 1.97 -5.09
N PRO A 151 18.87 0.79 -4.64
CA PRO A 151 19.72 -0.11 -5.45
C PRO A 151 18.98 -0.68 -6.66
N LYS A 152 17.67 -0.52 -6.73
CA LYS A 152 16.83 -0.94 -7.85
C LYS A 152 16.04 0.25 -8.39
N PRO A 153 16.26 0.62 -9.66
CA PRO A 153 15.34 1.53 -10.32
C PRO A 153 13.94 0.87 -10.40
N PRO A 154 12.87 1.65 -10.49
CA PRO A 154 11.57 1.11 -10.85
C PRO A 154 11.74 0.36 -12.19
N LYS A 155 11.36 -0.91 -12.19
CA LYS A 155 11.39 -1.73 -13.40
C LYS A 155 10.19 -1.40 -14.29
#